data_a92e5e626f584083460cb4e96e4c7529
#
_entry.id   a92e5e626f584083460cb4e96e4c7529
#
_cell.length_a   1.000
_cell.length_b   1.000
_cell.length_c   1.000
_cell.angle_alpha   90.00
_cell.angle_beta   90.00
_cell.angle_gamma   90.00
#
_symmetry.space_group_name_H-M   'P 1'
#
loop_
_entity.id
_entity.type
_entity.pdbx_description
1 polymer ?
#
loop_
_entity_poly.entity_id
_entity_poly.type
_entity_poly.pdbx_seq_one_letter_code
_entity_poly.pdbx_strand_id
1 'polypeptide(L)'
;VWNLSLGSELEIDPNFISPEAAELDRIQAEYDVIFVVSGTNRTKQNPNSIQMGAPADSLNSLVVNAVDFQGKSASYTRKGPVLSFFYKPDICYYGGDMDEKMTVYVPFEKTKVSGTSVAAPWITRKLAYLIHVVGLSREIAKALIIDSAAEWNPRDIKEYAMGYGIVPVKIDDILHSRDDEIRF
;
A
#
# COMPACT_ATOMS: atom_id res chain seq x y z
N VAL A 1 -14.99 -1.70 -1.40
CA VAL A 1 -13.58 -1.31 -1.14
C VAL A 1 -13.53 -0.23 -0.08
N TRP A 2 -12.66 -0.38 0.90
CA TRP A 2 -12.51 0.55 2.01
C TRP A 2 -11.08 1.08 2.07
N ASN A 3 -10.92 2.39 2.26
CA ASN A 3 -9.62 3.01 2.52
C ASN A 3 -9.41 3.19 4.02
N LEU A 4 -8.28 2.70 4.53
CA LEU A 4 -7.92 2.81 5.93
C LEU A 4 -6.55 3.49 6.04
N SER A 5 -6.56 4.82 6.06
CA SER A 5 -5.35 5.65 6.15
C SER A 5 -5.01 5.99 7.61
N LEU A 6 -4.98 4.99 8.46
CA LEU A 6 -4.58 5.11 9.87
C LEU A 6 -3.67 3.94 10.26
N GLY A 7 -2.96 4.09 11.35
CA GLY A 7 -2.10 3.04 11.88
C GLY A 7 -1.49 3.41 13.22
N SER A 8 -1.07 2.37 13.96
CA SER A 8 -0.42 2.51 15.24
C SER A 8 0.98 3.12 15.13
N GLU A 9 1.34 3.94 16.11
CA GLU A 9 2.73 4.38 16.28
C GLU A 9 3.64 3.26 16.80
N LEU A 10 3.08 2.27 17.49
CA LEU A 10 3.82 1.10 17.98
C LEU A 10 4.14 0.19 16.79
N GLU A 11 5.32 -0.44 16.86
CA GLU A 11 5.73 -1.45 15.88
C GLU A 11 4.94 -2.75 16.09
N ILE A 12 4.67 -3.46 14.99
CA ILE A 12 4.06 -4.80 15.04
C ILE A 12 5.04 -5.80 15.67
N ASP A 13 4.48 -6.85 16.27
CA ASP A 13 5.28 -7.98 16.75
C ASP A 13 5.67 -8.88 15.56
N PRO A 14 6.93 -9.30 15.43
CA PRO A 14 7.37 -10.15 14.32
C PRO A 14 6.83 -11.59 14.37
N ASN A 15 6.22 -12.00 15.46
CA ASN A 15 5.74 -13.37 15.66
C ASN A 15 4.21 -13.50 15.67
N PHE A 16 3.48 -12.38 15.77
CA PHE A 16 2.02 -12.37 15.93
C PHE A 16 1.39 -11.32 15.03
N ILE A 17 0.21 -11.63 14.53
CA ILE A 17 -0.66 -10.66 13.86
C ILE A 17 -1.36 -9.82 14.95
N SER A 18 -1.44 -8.51 14.75
CA SER A 18 -2.15 -7.62 15.66
C SER A 18 -3.65 -7.93 15.70
N PRO A 19 -4.32 -7.71 16.84
CA PRO A 19 -5.77 -7.90 16.95
C PRO A 19 -6.55 -7.09 15.90
N GLU A 20 -6.11 -5.86 15.61
CA GLU A 20 -6.70 -5.00 14.60
C GLU A 20 -6.59 -5.58 13.20
N ALA A 21 -5.44 -6.13 12.85
CA ALA A 21 -5.21 -6.77 11.55
C ALA A 21 -6.03 -8.07 11.43
N ALA A 22 -6.06 -8.89 12.48
CA ALA A 22 -6.87 -10.11 12.51
C ALA A 22 -8.36 -9.81 12.32
N GLU A 23 -8.86 -8.73 12.94
CA GLU A 23 -10.25 -8.30 12.77
C GLU A 23 -10.53 -7.79 11.36
N LEU A 24 -9.61 -7.05 10.73
CA LEU A 24 -9.73 -6.67 9.32
C LEU A 24 -9.79 -7.91 8.41
N ASP A 25 -8.95 -8.90 8.67
CA ASP A 25 -8.92 -10.12 7.87
C ASP A 25 -10.22 -10.93 8.04
N ARG A 26 -10.77 -10.98 9.26
CA ARG A 26 -12.08 -11.59 9.53
C ARG A 26 -13.21 -10.88 8.78
N ILE A 27 -13.27 -9.54 8.85
CA ILE A 27 -14.29 -8.73 8.17
C ILE A 27 -14.22 -8.94 6.65
N GLN A 28 -13.02 -8.96 6.08
CA GLN A 28 -12.83 -9.18 4.64
C GLN A 28 -13.36 -10.55 4.18
N ALA A 29 -13.13 -11.57 4.99
CA ALA A 29 -13.62 -12.92 4.70
C ALA A 29 -15.14 -13.03 4.85
N GLU A 30 -15.73 -12.39 5.89
CA GLU A 30 -17.15 -12.52 6.22
C GLU A 30 -18.04 -11.70 5.28
N TYR A 31 -17.63 -10.49 4.90
CA TYR A 31 -18.47 -9.53 4.17
C TYR A 31 -18.07 -9.31 2.71
N ASP A 32 -17.17 -10.12 2.17
CA ASP A 32 -16.68 -10.00 0.80
C ASP A 32 -16.20 -8.57 0.45
N VAL A 33 -15.48 -7.95 1.36
CA VAL A 33 -14.90 -6.62 1.20
C VAL A 33 -13.38 -6.68 1.15
N ILE A 34 -12.75 -5.59 0.71
CA ILE A 34 -11.30 -5.42 0.75
C ILE A 34 -10.92 -4.07 1.35
N PHE A 35 -9.95 -4.09 2.25
CA PHE A 35 -9.32 -2.89 2.80
C PHE A 35 -8.03 -2.57 2.06
N VAL A 36 -7.85 -1.28 1.76
CA VAL A 36 -6.58 -0.69 1.36
C VAL A 36 -6.03 0.05 2.58
N VAL A 37 -4.92 -0.42 3.09
CA VAL A 37 -4.33 0.04 4.36
C VAL A 37 -3.04 0.79 4.08
N SER A 38 -2.82 1.92 4.74
CA SER A 38 -1.54 2.65 4.68
C SER A 38 -0.46 1.92 5.48
N GLY A 39 0.77 1.87 4.94
CA GLY A 39 1.91 1.14 5.51
C GLY A 39 2.58 1.79 6.72
N THR A 40 1.95 2.82 7.30
CA THR A 40 2.40 3.62 8.45
C THR A 40 3.67 4.45 8.21
N ASN A 41 3.83 5.51 9.00
CA ASN A 41 4.91 6.48 8.88
C ASN A 41 5.72 6.54 10.18
N ARG A 42 6.99 6.87 10.06
CA ARG A 42 7.78 7.39 11.20
C ARG A 42 7.22 8.74 11.58
N THR A 43 7.16 9.01 12.86
CA THR A 43 6.69 10.28 13.41
C THR A 43 7.82 10.99 14.16
N LYS A 44 7.61 12.24 14.53
CA LYS A 44 8.56 12.97 15.40
C LYS A 44 8.67 12.33 16.78
N GLN A 45 7.62 11.67 17.24
CA GLN A 45 7.59 10.96 18.52
C GLN A 45 8.35 9.62 18.41
N ASN A 46 8.28 8.96 17.25
CA ASN A 46 8.92 7.67 16.98
C ASN A 46 9.79 7.71 15.71
N PRO A 47 10.87 8.52 15.70
CA PRO A 47 11.69 8.71 14.50
C PRO A 47 12.52 7.47 14.11
N ASN A 48 12.76 6.59 15.07
CA ASN A 48 13.60 5.39 14.90
C ASN A 48 12.76 4.14 14.61
N SER A 49 11.44 4.22 14.55
CA SER A 49 10.60 3.07 14.22
C SER A 49 10.91 2.57 12.81
N ILE A 50 11.18 1.29 12.68
CA ILE A 50 11.52 0.61 11.43
C ILE A 50 10.34 -0.24 10.96
N GLN A 51 9.79 -1.08 11.85
CA GLN A 51 8.67 -1.94 11.54
C GLN A 51 7.37 -1.15 11.40
N MET A 52 6.51 -1.61 10.49
CA MET A 52 5.19 -1.00 10.34
C MET A 52 4.35 -1.17 11.61
N GLY A 53 3.29 -0.39 11.72
CA GLY A 53 2.35 -0.45 12.83
C GLY A 53 1.03 -1.09 12.42
N ALA A 54 0.31 -1.63 13.39
CA ALA A 54 -1.04 -2.16 13.17
C ALA A 54 -1.97 -1.09 12.55
N PRO A 55 -2.90 -1.47 11.68
CA PRO A 55 -3.20 -2.81 11.16
C PRO A 55 -2.51 -3.15 9.83
N ALA A 56 -1.36 -2.54 9.52
CA ALA A 56 -0.64 -2.80 8.27
C ALA A 56 -0.04 -4.22 8.18
N ASP A 57 -0.18 -5.01 9.24
CA ASP A 57 0.15 -6.43 9.32
C ASP A 57 -1.02 -7.35 8.89
N SER A 58 -2.17 -6.81 8.47
CA SER A 58 -3.27 -7.59 7.90
C SER A 58 -2.83 -8.35 6.65
N LEU A 59 -3.06 -9.65 6.61
CA LEU A 59 -2.63 -10.52 5.52
C LEU A 59 -3.49 -10.32 4.27
N ASN A 60 -4.80 -10.15 4.46
CA ASN A 60 -5.76 -10.04 3.35
C ASN A 60 -5.89 -8.63 2.79
N SER A 61 -5.60 -7.60 3.57
CA SER A 61 -5.64 -6.21 3.11
C SER A 61 -4.56 -5.93 2.05
N LEU A 62 -4.81 -4.94 1.21
CA LEU A 62 -3.80 -4.39 0.30
C LEU A 62 -3.06 -3.26 1.01
N VAL A 63 -1.83 -3.49 1.42
CA VAL A 63 -1.02 -2.53 2.19
C VAL A 63 -0.16 -1.70 1.25
N VAL A 64 -0.23 -0.38 1.39
CA VAL A 64 0.37 0.58 0.48
C VAL A 64 1.39 1.46 1.20
N ASN A 65 2.64 1.41 0.77
CA ASN A 65 3.68 2.35 1.15
C ASN A 65 3.79 3.52 0.17
N ALA A 66 4.60 4.51 0.53
CA ALA A 66 4.78 5.71 -0.27
C ALA A 66 6.15 5.78 -0.93
N VAL A 67 6.16 6.33 -2.15
CA VAL A 67 7.38 6.75 -2.85
C VAL A 67 7.33 8.25 -3.13
N ASP A 68 8.51 8.84 -3.35
CA ASP A 68 8.69 10.19 -3.89
C ASP A 68 8.34 10.22 -5.40
N PHE A 69 8.48 11.38 -6.04
CA PHE A 69 8.20 11.52 -7.47
C PHE A 69 9.26 10.89 -8.39
N GLN A 70 10.41 10.50 -7.84
CA GLN A 70 11.47 9.77 -8.53
C GLN A 70 11.32 8.24 -8.38
N GLY A 71 10.32 7.77 -7.63
CA GLY A 71 10.06 6.36 -7.40
C GLY A 71 10.92 5.73 -6.29
N LYS A 72 11.58 6.53 -5.48
CA LYS A 72 12.31 6.04 -4.30
C LYS A 72 11.37 5.93 -3.10
N SER A 73 11.61 4.93 -2.26
CA SER A 73 10.90 4.79 -0.99
C SER A 73 10.99 6.08 -0.19
N ALA A 74 9.85 6.64 0.20
CA ALA A 74 9.81 7.88 0.97
C ALA A 74 10.49 7.71 2.33
N SER A 75 11.20 8.76 2.78
CA SER A 75 12.09 8.72 3.94
C SER A 75 11.37 8.36 5.26
N TYR A 76 10.09 8.61 5.33
CA TYR A 76 9.26 8.37 6.52
C TYR A 76 8.61 6.98 6.52
N THR A 77 8.68 6.20 5.47
CA THR A 77 7.99 4.89 5.41
C THR A 77 8.58 3.90 6.40
N ARG A 78 7.70 3.08 6.96
CA ARG A 78 8.06 1.94 7.80
C ARG A 78 8.04 0.69 6.94
N LYS A 79 8.68 -0.40 7.40
CA LYS A 79 8.96 -1.59 6.60
C LYS A 79 8.33 -2.85 7.22
N GLY A 80 8.14 -3.89 6.41
CA GLY A 80 7.97 -5.27 6.88
C GLY A 80 9.29 -5.93 7.27
N PRO A 81 9.34 -7.25 7.32
CA PRO A 81 8.24 -8.19 7.02
C PRO A 81 7.21 -8.28 8.15
N VAL A 82 6.09 -8.93 7.84
CA VAL A 82 5.11 -9.39 8.83
C VAL A 82 5.36 -10.86 9.13
N LEU A 83 5.19 -11.31 10.37
CA LEU A 83 5.46 -12.69 10.82
C LEU A 83 6.86 -13.18 10.41
N SER A 84 7.85 -12.30 10.39
CA SER A 84 9.25 -12.57 9.99
C SER A 84 9.45 -13.01 8.53
N PHE A 85 8.41 -13.42 7.81
CA PHE A 85 8.52 -13.99 6.46
C PHE A 85 7.49 -13.45 5.44
N PHE A 86 6.37 -12.89 5.90
CA PHE A 86 5.31 -12.45 5.01
C PHE A 86 5.59 -11.06 4.46
N TYR A 87 5.52 -10.93 3.13
CA TYR A 87 5.81 -9.67 2.45
C TYR A 87 4.72 -8.63 2.69
N LYS A 88 5.11 -7.54 3.35
CA LYS A 88 4.37 -6.29 3.50
C LYS A 88 5.36 -5.11 3.50
N PRO A 89 5.00 -3.94 2.95
CA PRO A 89 3.73 -3.66 2.25
C PRO A 89 3.57 -4.54 1.02
N ASP A 90 2.36 -4.60 0.43
CA ASP A 90 2.17 -5.30 -0.84
C ASP A 90 2.76 -4.47 -2.00
N ILE A 91 2.51 -3.17 -2.01
CA ILE A 91 2.86 -2.25 -3.11
C ILE A 91 3.23 -0.86 -2.60
N CYS A 92 3.73 -0.03 -3.52
CA CYS A 92 3.94 1.39 -3.31
C CYS A 92 3.14 2.25 -4.30
N TYR A 93 2.90 3.48 -3.89
CA TYR A 93 2.40 4.53 -4.76
C TYR A 93 2.92 5.91 -4.35
N TYR A 94 2.75 6.91 -5.21
CA TYR A 94 3.21 8.27 -4.97
C TYR A 94 2.51 8.90 -3.76
N GLY A 95 3.28 9.18 -2.72
CA GLY A 95 2.82 9.83 -1.50
C GLY A 95 3.60 11.11 -1.17
N GLY A 96 4.59 11.43 -2.03
CA GLY A 96 5.54 12.51 -1.82
C GLY A 96 6.54 12.21 -0.70
N ASP A 97 7.49 13.11 -0.50
CA ASP A 97 8.46 13.06 0.61
C ASP A 97 8.59 14.44 1.25
N MET A 98 9.51 14.59 2.20
CA MET A 98 9.68 15.82 2.99
C MET A 98 9.96 17.05 2.13
N ASP A 99 10.76 16.89 1.06
CA ASP A 99 11.16 17.97 0.15
C ASP A 99 10.18 18.15 -1.02
N GLU A 100 9.48 17.10 -1.42
CA GLU A 100 8.54 17.08 -2.55
C GLU A 100 7.17 16.55 -2.13
N LYS A 101 6.34 17.43 -1.56
CA LYS A 101 5.02 17.09 -1.05
C LYS A 101 3.95 17.10 -2.12
N MET A 102 2.96 16.21 -1.97
CA MET A 102 1.74 16.19 -2.76
C MET A 102 0.89 17.41 -2.46
N THR A 103 0.33 18.04 -3.50
CA THR A 103 -0.67 19.09 -3.32
C THR A 103 -2.05 18.45 -3.18
N VAL A 104 -2.72 18.73 -2.09
CA VAL A 104 -4.10 18.30 -1.82
C VAL A 104 -5.01 19.50 -1.62
N TYR A 105 -6.30 19.27 -1.87
CA TYR A 105 -7.34 20.26 -1.64
C TYR A 105 -8.04 19.93 -0.33
N VAL A 106 -8.08 20.91 0.55
CA VAL A 106 -8.87 20.88 1.79
C VAL A 106 -9.97 21.95 1.67
N PRO A 107 -10.99 21.95 2.52
CA PRO A 107 -12.01 23.01 2.46
C PRO A 107 -11.35 24.39 2.44
N PHE A 108 -11.65 25.16 1.39
CA PHE A 108 -11.22 26.54 1.16
C PHE A 108 -9.76 26.80 0.78
N GLU A 109 -8.87 25.81 0.77
CA GLU A 109 -7.47 26.03 0.41
C GLU A 109 -6.78 24.82 -0.24
N LYS A 110 -5.57 25.06 -0.77
CA LYS A 110 -4.62 24.03 -1.17
C LYS A 110 -3.56 23.89 -0.10
N THR A 111 -3.24 22.66 0.27
CA THR A 111 -2.14 22.39 1.19
C THR A 111 -1.20 21.34 0.62
N LYS A 112 0.00 21.25 1.20
CA LYS A 112 1.00 20.26 0.80
C LYS A 112 1.19 19.23 1.90
N VAL A 113 1.03 17.96 1.54
CA VAL A 113 1.14 16.82 2.45
C VAL A 113 2.05 15.74 1.87
N SER A 114 2.57 14.89 2.74
CA SER A 114 3.24 13.65 2.37
C SER A 114 2.86 12.56 3.37
N GLY A 115 2.83 11.31 2.92
CA GLY A 115 2.50 10.18 3.78
C GLY A 115 1.99 8.97 3.02
N THR A 116 2.09 7.80 3.64
CA THR A 116 1.43 6.58 3.15
C THR A 116 -0.09 6.74 3.10
N SER A 117 -0.64 7.60 3.99
CA SER A 117 -2.05 7.99 4.00
C SER A 117 -2.48 8.78 2.76
N VAL A 118 -1.52 9.34 2.01
CA VAL A 118 -1.77 10.04 0.73
C VAL A 118 -1.70 9.06 -0.44
N ALA A 119 -0.82 8.07 -0.37
CA ALA A 119 -0.67 7.03 -1.39
C ALA A 119 -1.86 6.05 -1.43
N ALA A 120 -2.32 5.58 -0.27
CA ALA A 120 -3.36 4.56 -0.17
C ALA A 120 -4.69 4.92 -0.87
N PRO A 121 -5.24 6.16 -0.78
CA PRO A 121 -6.48 6.52 -1.46
C PRO A 121 -6.42 6.41 -2.99
N TRP A 122 -5.28 6.63 -3.60
CA TRP A 122 -5.11 6.46 -5.04
C TRP A 122 -5.24 5.00 -5.47
N ILE A 123 -4.68 4.09 -4.68
CA ILE A 123 -4.82 2.66 -4.90
C ILE A 123 -6.25 2.22 -4.62
N THR A 124 -6.88 2.74 -3.57
CA THR A 124 -8.30 2.50 -3.29
C THR A 124 -9.19 2.86 -4.48
N ARG A 125 -8.94 4.02 -5.11
CA ARG A 125 -9.64 4.44 -6.31
C ARG A 125 -9.45 3.48 -7.48
N LYS A 126 -8.21 3.02 -7.72
CA LYS A 126 -7.89 2.06 -8.79
C LYS A 126 -8.59 0.72 -8.54
N LEU A 127 -8.50 0.22 -7.33
CA LEU A 127 -9.13 -1.04 -6.92
C LEU A 127 -10.67 -0.95 -7.04
N ALA A 128 -11.27 0.17 -6.61
CA ALA A 128 -12.70 0.40 -6.77
C ALA A 128 -13.12 0.44 -8.25
N TYR A 129 -12.31 1.02 -9.12
CA TYR A 129 -12.57 1.01 -10.57
C TYR A 129 -12.54 -0.41 -11.14
N LEU A 130 -11.52 -1.20 -10.80
CA LEU A 130 -11.40 -2.60 -11.26
C LEU A 130 -12.58 -3.46 -10.81
N ILE A 131 -13.06 -3.27 -9.59
CA ILE A 131 -14.18 -4.05 -9.03
C ILE A 131 -15.53 -3.54 -9.55
N HIS A 132 -15.82 -2.24 -9.45
CA HIS A 132 -17.16 -1.72 -9.69
C HIS A 132 -17.43 -1.26 -11.14
N VAL A 133 -16.38 -0.97 -11.92
CA VAL A 133 -16.53 -0.56 -13.31
C VAL A 133 -16.15 -1.68 -14.27
N VAL A 134 -15.02 -2.34 -14.03
CA VAL A 134 -14.56 -3.46 -14.87
C VAL A 134 -15.28 -4.76 -14.49
N GLY A 135 -15.76 -4.90 -13.25
CA GLY A 135 -16.54 -6.06 -12.80
C GLY A 135 -15.69 -7.24 -12.32
N LEU A 136 -14.44 -7.00 -11.92
CA LEU A 136 -13.56 -8.05 -11.40
C LEU A 136 -13.90 -8.40 -9.96
N SER A 137 -13.63 -9.66 -9.56
CA SER A 137 -13.65 -10.01 -8.14
C SER A 137 -12.55 -9.25 -7.38
N ARG A 138 -12.70 -9.12 -6.07
CA ARG A 138 -11.70 -8.44 -5.23
C ARG A 138 -10.32 -9.10 -5.28
N GLU A 139 -10.28 -10.43 -5.37
CA GLU A 139 -9.05 -11.22 -5.44
C GLU A 139 -8.31 -10.96 -6.76
N ILE A 140 -9.04 -11.00 -7.88
CA ILE A 140 -8.48 -10.72 -9.20
C ILE A 140 -8.02 -9.26 -9.27
N ALA A 141 -8.81 -8.32 -8.80
CA ALA A 141 -8.45 -6.90 -8.79
C ALA A 141 -7.20 -6.63 -7.93
N LYS A 142 -7.09 -7.27 -6.74
CA LYS A 142 -5.90 -7.20 -5.90
C LYS A 142 -4.68 -7.81 -6.61
N ALA A 143 -4.84 -9.00 -7.21
CA ALA A 143 -3.77 -9.67 -7.93
C ALA A 143 -3.24 -8.82 -9.09
N LEU A 144 -4.13 -8.21 -9.90
CA LEU A 144 -3.74 -7.32 -11.00
C LEU A 144 -3.00 -6.08 -10.52
N ILE A 145 -3.41 -5.47 -9.42
CA ILE A 145 -2.71 -4.32 -8.83
C ILE A 145 -1.29 -4.72 -8.42
N ILE A 146 -1.12 -5.87 -7.78
CA ILE A 146 0.19 -6.37 -7.35
C ILE A 146 1.05 -6.73 -8.55
N ASP A 147 0.51 -7.47 -9.52
CA ASP A 147 1.20 -7.88 -10.73
C ASP A 147 1.67 -6.67 -11.55
N SER A 148 0.81 -5.65 -11.70
CA SER A 148 1.15 -4.43 -12.43
C SER A 148 2.25 -3.59 -11.77
N ALA A 149 2.47 -3.75 -10.47
CA ALA A 149 3.51 -3.06 -9.72
C ALA A 149 4.88 -3.73 -9.88
N ALA A 150 4.89 -5.00 -10.27
CA ALA A 150 6.07 -5.82 -10.24
C ALA A 150 7.11 -5.38 -11.28
N GLU A 151 8.06 -4.59 -10.86
CA GLU A 151 9.40 -4.69 -11.38
C GLU A 151 10.04 -5.91 -10.66
N TRP A 152 9.82 -7.09 -11.19
CA TRP A 152 10.34 -8.34 -10.65
C TRP A 152 11.87 -8.33 -10.68
N ASN A 153 12.49 -7.52 -9.86
CA ASN A 153 13.91 -7.57 -9.61
C ASN A 153 14.15 -8.31 -8.29
N PRO A 154 14.50 -9.62 -8.34
CA PRO A 154 14.73 -10.41 -7.12
C PRO A 154 15.86 -9.86 -6.23
N ARG A 155 16.60 -8.86 -6.70
CA ARG A 155 17.69 -8.23 -5.94
C ARG A 155 17.22 -7.18 -4.94
N ASP A 156 16.05 -6.58 -5.16
CA ASP A 156 15.50 -5.52 -4.31
C ASP A 156 14.52 -6.01 -3.24
N ILE A 157 14.21 -7.30 -3.26
CA ILE A 157 13.37 -7.98 -2.26
C ILE A 157 13.91 -7.83 -0.82
N LYS A 158 15.17 -7.46 -0.63
CA LYS A 158 15.78 -7.25 0.69
C LYS A 158 15.28 -5.98 1.41
N GLU A 159 14.64 -5.09 0.72
CA GLU A 159 14.08 -3.88 1.32
C GLU A 159 12.55 -4.00 1.40
N TYR A 160 12.04 -4.62 2.45
CA TYR A 160 10.60 -4.68 2.80
C TYR A 160 9.90 -3.30 2.90
N ALA A 161 10.40 -2.32 2.17
CA ALA A 161 9.85 -0.97 2.12
C ALA A 161 8.93 -0.78 0.92
N MET A 162 9.17 -1.49 -0.20
CA MET A 162 8.49 -1.25 -1.47
C MET A 162 7.55 -2.39 -1.89
N GLY A 163 7.54 -3.50 -1.18
CA GLY A 163 6.72 -4.65 -1.56
C GLY A 163 7.08 -5.15 -2.96
N TYR A 164 6.06 -5.38 -3.78
CA TYR A 164 6.23 -5.80 -5.18
C TYR A 164 6.56 -4.66 -6.15
N GLY A 165 6.53 -3.40 -5.71
CA GLY A 165 6.91 -2.25 -6.53
C GLY A 165 5.86 -1.14 -6.59
N ILE A 166 5.96 -0.31 -7.64
CA ILE A 166 5.14 0.89 -7.81
C ILE A 166 4.03 0.62 -8.82
N VAL A 167 2.78 0.79 -8.40
CA VAL A 167 1.62 0.63 -9.29
C VAL A 167 1.62 1.72 -10.36
N PRO A 168 1.38 1.38 -11.64
CA PRO A 168 1.30 2.33 -12.73
C PRO A 168 0.28 3.45 -12.51
N VAL A 169 0.59 4.65 -13.02
CA VAL A 169 -0.30 5.81 -12.88
C VAL A 169 -1.59 5.62 -13.67
N LYS A 170 -1.49 5.14 -14.91
CA LYS A 170 -2.64 4.91 -15.77
C LYS A 170 -3.29 3.58 -15.47
N ILE A 171 -4.62 3.55 -15.48
CA ILE A 171 -5.37 2.31 -15.26
C ILE A 171 -5.20 1.34 -16.43
N ASP A 172 -5.02 1.87 -17.64
CA ASP A 172 -4.82 1.05 -18.84
C ASP A 172 -3.54 0.21 -18.75
N ASP A 173 -2.48 0.72 -18.12
CA ASP A 173 -1.23 -0.01 -17.91
C ASP A 173 -1.39 -1.17 -16.90
N ILE A 174 -2.48 -1.18 -16.12
CA ILE A 174 -2.86 -2.29 -15.24
C ILE A 174 -3.65 -3.35 -16.01
N LEU A 175 -4.51 -2.92 -16.95
CA LEU A 175 -5.45 -3.80 -17.66
C LEU A 175 -4.84 -4.46 -18.91
N HIS A 176 -3.81 -3.85 -19.49
CA HIS A 176 -3.18 -4.34 -20.71
C HIS A 176 -1.77 -4.83 -20.43
N SER A 177 -1.46 -6.05 -20.86
CA SER A 177 -0.08 -6.54 -20.88
C SER A 177 0.71 -5.88 -22.00
N ARG A 178 2.02 -5.78 -21.81
CA ARG A 178 2.93 -5.36 -22.88
C ARG A 178 3.00 -6.46 -23.96
N ASP A 179 3.48 -6.11 -25.16
CA ASP A 179 3.57 -7.06 -26.29
C ASP A 179 4.51 -8.26 -26.02
N ASP A 180 5.43 -8.11 -25.05
CA ASP A 180 6.40 -9.10 -24.60
C ASP A 180 6.00 -9.82 -23.30
N GLU A 181 4.80 -9.55 -22.79
CA GLU A 181 4.28 -10.03 -21.50
C GLU A 181 3.02 -10.89 -21.71
N ILE A 182 2.96 -12.04 -21.07
CA ILE A 182 1.74 -12.87 -21.02
C ILE A 182 1.18 -12.82 -19.60
N ARG A 183 -0.03 -12.32 -19.46
CA ARG A 183 -0.81 -12.36 -18.21
C ARG A 183 -1.92 -13.39 -18.36
N PHE A 184 -2.01 -14.31 -17.43
CA PHE A 184 -3.01 -15.37 -17.42
C PHE A 184 -4.17 -15.01 -16.50
#